data_63c96d6c183a508ec542a7952d792557
#
_entry.id   63c96d6c183a508ec542a7952d792557
#
_cell.length_a   1.000
_cell.length_b   1.000
_cell.length_c   1.000
_cell.angle_alpha   90.00
_cell.angle_beta   90.00
_cell.angle_gamma   90.00
#
_symmetry.space_group_name_H-M   'P 1'
#
loop_
_entity.id
_entity.type
_entity.pdbx_description
1 polymer ?
#
loop_
_entity_poly.entity_id
_entity_poly.type
_entity_poly.pdbx_seq_one_letter_code
_entity_poly.pdbx_strand_id
1 'polypeptide(L)'
;MILPHDISRRAFGAMVLGSTAAACAPQIDDAIAEPVLPAQEDWVEGYGPILDAGYNLPGIPARYLEGVNRRITGLYQGEAPPNSLDVDPYAKFLYHVKADGTATRYPVGVGRAGRSIRGRATMQFMRAWPGWTPTQNMLRTEPEVYGDFRAGIPGGLRSPLGARALYLFRGGRDTFYRIHGTNDLPSIGNSGSAGCIRLFNQDIIHLYNQITAPMPVLIRSPAESLRVDPENYDRGMELPPTMIAAEELIGPDAEAANRPPDLDALSPGMI
;
A
#
# COMPACT_ATOMS: atom_id res chain seq x y z
N MET A 1 -61.49 -60.93 44.01
CA MET A 1 -61.97 -62.31 43.82
C MET A 1 -60.81 -63.11 43.24
N ILE A 2 -60.26 -63.95 44.08
CA ILE A 2 -59.55 -65.23 43.87
C ILE A 2 -58.22 -65.20 43.17
N LEU A 3 -57.19 -65.43 43.98
CA LEU A 3 -55.97 -66.18 43.78
C LEU A 3 -56.26 -67.63 43.28
N PRO A 4 -55.32 -68.52 42.97
CA PRO A 4 -53.95 -68.67 43.45
C PRO A 4 -52.97 -69.47 42.53
N HIS A 5 -51.72 -69.58 42.99
CA HIS A 5 -50.77 -70.74 42.99
C HIS A 5 -50.11 -71.18 41.68
N ASP A 6 -48.93 -71.79 41.62
CA ASP A 6 -47.96 -72.29 42.58
C ASP A 6 -46.59 -72.52 41.91
N ILE A 7 -45.52 -72.37 42.67
CA ILE A 7 -44.25 -72.96 42.85
C ILE A 7 -43.83 -74.09 41.88
N SER A 8 -42.58 -74.04 41.38
CA SER A 8 -41.57 -75.11 41.61
C SER A 8 -40.18 -74.89 40.95
N ARG A 9 -39.20 -74.72 41.76
CA ARG A 9 -37.91 -75.42 41.98
C ARG A 9 -36.89 -75.61 40.83
N ARG A 10 -35.72 -74.97 41.09
CA ARG A 10 -34.34 -75.46 41.00
C ARG A 10 -33.76 -75.94 39.69
N ALA A 11 -32.77 -75.16 39.26
CA ALA A 11 -31.50 -75.74 38.81
C ALA A 11 -30.35 -74.73 38.96
N PHE A 12 -29.31 -75.15 39.63
CA PHE A 12 -28.04 -74.46 39.81
C PHE A 12 -27.29 -74.44 38.48
N GLY A 13 -26.81 -73.30 38.04
CA GLY A 13 -25.86 -73.16 36.95
C GLY A 13 -24.95 -71.99 37.22
N ALA A 14 -23.69 -72.32 37.58
CA ALA A 14 -22.66 -71.32 37.76
C ALA A 14 -22.37 -70.59 36.45
N MET A 15 -22.51 -69.29 36.46
CA MET A 15 -22.16 -68.46 35.30
C MET A 15 -21.09 -67.45 35.71
N VAL A 16 -19.93 -67.64 35.09
CA VAL A 16 -18.76 -66.80 35.19
C VAL A 16 -19.08 -65.36 34.73
N LEU A 17 -18.93 -64.41 35.62
CA LEU A 17 -19.00 -63.03 35.34
C LEU A 17 -17.73 -62.58 34.60
N GLY A 18 -17.81 -62.50 33.28
CA GLY A 18 -16.84 -61.75 32.45
C GLY A 18 -17.20 -60.26 32.40
N SER A 19 -16.52 -59.47 33.21
CA SER A 19 -16.65 -58.02 33.14
C SER A 19 -15.92 -57.50 31.89
N THR A 20 -16.63 -57.23 30.82
CA THR A 20 -16.12 -56.43 29.71
C THR A 20 -16.20 -54.96 30.07
N ALA A 21 -15.07 -54.39 30.50
CA ALA A 21 -14.94 -52.95 30.58
C ALA A 21 -14.93 -52.38 29.16
N ALA A 22 -16.05 -51.80 28.72
CA ALA A 22 -16.09 -50.98 27.54
C ALA A 22 -15.32 -49.69 27.83
N ALA A 23 -14.07 -49.64 27.39
CA ALA A 23 -13.32 -48.39 27.35
C ALA A 23 -13.96 -47.48 26.30
N CYS A 24 -14.69 -46.44 26.74
CA CYS A 24 -15.02 -45.32 25.90
C CYS A 24 -13.73 -44.56 25.62
N ALA A 25 -13.07 -44.86 24.50
CA ALA A 25 -12.06 -43.98 23.93
C ALA A 25 -12.79 -42.76 23.37
N PRO A 26 -12.36 -41.52 23.66
CA PRO A 26 -12.90 -40.35 22.98
C PRO A 26 -12.54 -40.47 21.50
N GLN A 27 -13.53 -40.51 20.63
CA GLN A 27 -13.32 -40.26 19.22
C GLN A 27 -12.87 -38.81 19.10
N ILE A 28 -11.59 -38.63 18.85
CA ILE A 28 -11.07 -37.37 18.35
C ILE A 28 -11.56 -37.33 16.89
N ASP A 29 -12.63 -36.60 16.61
CA ASP A 29 -12.94 -36.19 15.26
C ASP A 29 -11.80 -35.26 14.84
N ASP A 30 -10.76 -35.81 14.25
CA ASP A 30 -9.78 -35.11 13.45
C ASP A 30 -10.49 -34.67 12.14
N ALA A 31 -11.52 -33.84 12.25
CA ALA A 31 -11.95 -32.99 11.16
C ALA A 31 -10.79 -32.03 10.92
N ILE A 32 -9.89 -32.40 10.03
CA ILE A 32 -8.93 -31.46 9.44
C ILE A 32 -9.79 -30.34 8.91
N ALA A 33 -9.86 -29.21 9.66
CA ALA A 33 -10.51 -28.01 9.18
C ALA A 33 -9.85 -27.67 7.84
N GLU A 34 -10.61 -27.77 6.77
CA GLU A 34 -10.12 -27.32 5.47
C GLU A 34 -9.56 -25.93 5.66
N PRO A 35 -8.36 -25.62 5.12
CA PRO A 35 -7.81 -24.29 5.24
C PRO A 35 -8.84 -23.33 4.66
N VAL A 36 -9.41 -22.49 5.52
CA VAL A 36 -10.28 -21.40 5.10
C VAL A 36 -9.40 -20.49 4.25
N LEU A 37 -9.44 -20.69 2.95
CA LEU A 37 -8.82 -19.76 2.01
C LEU A 37 -9.41 -18.38 2.33
N PRO A 38 -8.55 -17.36 2.53
CA PRO A 38 -9.07 -16.01 2.74
C PRO A 38 -10.03 -15.69 1.61
N ALA A 39 -11.22 -15.18 1.94
CA ALA A 39 -12.21 -14.79 0.97
C ALA A 39 -11.50 -13.98 -0.12
N GLN A 40 -11.71 -14.37 -1.38
CA GLN A 40 -11.12 -13.67 -2.52
C GLN A 40 -11.64 -12.23 -2.44
N GLU A 41 -10.79 -11.30 -2.00
CA GLU A 41 -11.17 -9.90 -1.92
C GLU A 41 -11.38 -9.41 -3.35
N ASP A 42 -12.56 -8.85 -3.61
CA ASP A 42 -12.89 -8.21 -4.88
C ASP A 42 -12.13 -6.88 -4.98
N TRP A 43 -10.94 -6.93 -5.55
CA TRP A 43 -10.10 -5.75 -5.75
C TRP A 43 -10.68 -4.86 -6.85
N VAL A 44 -10.63 -3.55 -6.62
CA VAL A 44 -10.87 -2.59 -7.70
C VAL A 44 -9.82 -2.81 -8.78
N GLU A 45 -10.24 -2.86 -10.04
CA GLU A 45 -9.36 -3.11 -11.19
C GLU A 45 -8.12 -2.21 -11.17
N GLY A 46 -6.95 -2.85 -11.29
CA GLY A 46 -5.65 -2.19 -11.27
C GLY A 46 -5.15 -1.78 -9.87
N TYR A 47 -5.85 -2.16 -8.77
CA TYR A 47 -5.45 -1.88 -7.40
C TYR A 47 -5.28 -3.13 -6.52
N GLY A 48 -5.34 -4.31 -7.11
CA GLY A 48 -5.04 -5.57 -6.45
C GLY A 48 -3.57 -5.70 -6.03
N PRO A 49 -3.21 -6.83 -5.38
CA PRO A 49 -1.83 -7.14 -5.04
C PRO A 49 -0.94 -7.22 -6.28
N ILE A 50 0.32 -6.84 -6.15
CA ILE A 50 1.31 -6.87 -7.24
C ILE A 50 2.59 -7.53 -6.72
N LEU A 51 3.12 -8.50 -7.47
CA LEU A 51 4.50 -8.94 -7.32
C LEU A 51 5.39 -8.05 -8.21
N ASP A 52 6.24 -7.25 -7.60
CA ASP A 52 7.10 -6.30 -8.30
C ASP A 52 8.53 -6.35 -7.75
N ALA A 53 9.48 -6.71 -8.60
CA ALA A 53 10.91 -6.87 -8.25
C ALA A 53 11.14 -7.77 -7.01
N GLY A 54 10.33 -8.82 -6.85
CA GLY A 54 10.39 -9.75 -5.73
C GLY A 54 9.62 -9.30 -4.47
N TYR A 55 9.06 -8.09 -4.44
CA TYR A 55 8.24 -7.61 -3.32
C TYR A 55 6.76 -7.93 -3.55
N ASN A 56 6.10 -8.54 -2.55
CA ASN A 56 4.66 -8.72 -2.55
C ASN A 56 3.98 -7.44 -2.05
N LEU A 57 3.60 -6.58 -2.96
CA LEU A 57 2.88 -5.35 -2.66
C LEU A 57 1.41 -5.68 -2.40
N PRO A 58 0.85 -5.36 -1.22
CA PRO A 58 -0.55 -5.62 -0.92
C PRO A 58 -1.48 -4.76 -1.80
N GLY A 59 -2.69 -5.26 -2.04
CA GLY A 59 -3.73 -4.50 -2.73
C GLY A 59 -4.22 -3.30 -1.91
N ILE A 60 -4.83 -2.34 -2.59
CA ILE A 60 -5.43 -1.16 -1.95
C ILE A 60 -6.88 -1.47 -1.57
N PRO A 61 -7.24 -1.44 -0.27
CA PRO A 61 -8.62 -1.64 0.14
C PRO A 61 -9.58 -0.62 -0.48
N ALA A 62 -10.76 -1.09 -0.92
CA ALA A 62 -11.73 -0.29 -1.68
C ALA A 62 -12.13 1.03 -0.99
N ARG A 63 -12.15 1.07 0.36
CA ARG A 63 -12.44 2.30 1.12
C ARG A 63 -11.51 3.48 0.84
N TYR A 64 -10.30 3.25 0.32
CA TYR A 64 -9.36 4.32 -0.08
C TYR A 64 -9.54 4.75 -1.54
N LEU A 65 -10.34 4.02 -2.32
CA LEU A 65 -10.53 4.20 -3.76
C LEU A 65 -11.91 4.78 -4.09
N GLU A 66 -12.58 5.35 -3.10
CA GLU A 66 -13.92 5.93 -3.28
C GLU A 66 -13.88 7.24 -4.04
N GLY A 67 -14.97 7.52 -4.77
CA GLY A 67 -15.15 8.76 -5.51
C GLY A 67 -14.01 9.02 -6.51
N VAL A 68 -13.31 10.15 -6.34
CA VAL A 68 -12.24 10.57 -7.24
C VAL A 68 -10.85 10.01 -6.87
N ASN A 69 -10.75 9.19 -5.81
CA ASN A 69 -9.49 8.66 -5.30
C ASN A 69 -9.00 7.40 -6.04
N ARG A 70 -9.25 7.33 -7.34
CA ARG A 70 -8.69 6.29 -8.23
C ARG A 70 -8.26 6.90 -9.55
N ARG A 71 -7.31 6.26 -10.23
CA ARG A 71 -6.87 6.74 -11.54
C ARG A 71 -7.98 6.58 -12.58
N ILE A 72 -8.06 7.56 -13.45
CA ILE A 72 -8.93 7.52 -14.64
C ILE A 72 -8.19 8.13 -15.83
N THR A 73 -8.54 7.71 -17.03
CA THR A 73 -8.05 8.31 -18.28
C THR A 73 -9.20 9.01 -19.00
N GLY A 74 -8.96 10.21 -19.50
CA GLY A 74 -9.92 11.01 -20.21
C GLY A 74 -9.27 12.18 -20.95
N LEU A 75 -10.09 13.07 -21.53
CA LEU A 75 -9.59 14.29 -22.17
C LEU A 75 -8.91 15.20 -21.16
N TYR A 76 -7.75 15.73 -21.53
CA TYR A 76 -7.01 16.64 -20.67
C TYR A 76 -7.56 18.07 -20.80
N GLN A 77 -7.82 18.71 -19.66
CA GLN A 77 -8.41 20.04 -19.57
C GLN A 77 -7.42 21.12 -19.12
N GLY A 78 -6.18 20.74 -18.82
CA GLY A 78 -5.15 21.66 -18.30
C GLY A 78 -4.29 22.30 -19.40
N GLU A 79 -3.19 22.93 -18.99
CA GLU A 79 -2.31 23.74 -19.88
C GLU A 79 -0.90 23.16 -20.03
N ALA A 80 -0.60 22.02 -19.38
CA ALA A 80 0.70 21.39 -19.56
C ALA A 80 0.83 20.81 -20.98
N PRO A 81 2.03 20.85 -21.57
CA PRO A 81 2.24 20.33 -22.90
C PRO A 81 2.06 18.80 -22.96
N PRO A 82 1.80 18.22 -24.14
CA PRO A 82 1.87 16.78 -24.33
C PRO A 82 3.21 16.18 -23.87
N ASN A 83 3.16 14.91 -23.46
CA ASN A 83 4.32 14.20 -22.91
C ASN A 83 4.94 14.90 -21.70
N SER A 84 4.10 15.29 -20.75
CA SER A 84 4.52 15.93 -19.50
C SER A 84 3.69 15.45 -18.30
N LEU A 85 4.14 15.82 -17.12
CA LEU A 85 3.36 15.67 -15.89
C LEU A 85 2.80 17.03 -15.49
N ASP A 86 1.53 17.08 -15.13
CA ASP A 86 0.87 18.24 -14.55
C ASP A 86 0.41 17.90 -13.14
N VAL A 87 0.92 18.58 -12.15
CA VAL A 87 0.64 18.36 -10.75
C VAL A 87 -0.22 19.48 -10.22
N ASP A 88 -1.38 19.13 -9.69
CA ASP A 88 -2.26 20.04 -8.98
C ASP A 88 -2.24 19.73 -7.47
N PRO A 89 -1.42 20.44 -6.68
CA PRO A 89 -1.31 20.19 -5.24
C PRO A 89 -2.57 20.60 -4.46
N TYR A 90 -3.45 21.41 -5.02
CA TYR A 90 -4.66 21.92 -4.38
C TYR A 90 -5.85 21.01 -4.62
N ALA A 91 -6.06 20.59 -5.88
CA ALA A 91 -7.06 19.57 -6.21
C ALA A 91 -6.62 18.14 -5.86
N LYS A 92 -5.36 17.93 -5.43
CA LYS A 92 -4.76 16.64 -5.09
C LYS A 92 -4.78 15.64 -6.24
N PHE A 93 -4.33 16.10 -7.41
CA PHE A 93 -4.19 15.28 -8.61
C PHE A 93 -2.84 15.45 -9.29
N LEU A 94 -2.41 14.38 -9.95
CA LEU A 94 -1.34 14.36 -10.93
C LEU A 94 -1.91 13.87 -12.25
N TYR A 95 -1.58 14.54 -13.34
CA TYR A 95 -1.95 14.15 -14.69
C TYR A 95 -0.71 13.76 -15.49
N HIS A 96 -0.72 12.58 -16.08
CA HIS A 96 0.20 12.22 -17.15
C HIS A 96 -0.44 12.61 -18.47
N VAL A 97 0.00 13.73 -19.04
CA VAL A 97 -0.51 14.31 -20.29
C VAL A 97 0.13 13.58 -21.47
N LYS A 98 -0.70 12.93 -22.28
CA LYS A 98 -0.27 12.12 -23.42
C LYS A 98 -0.26 12.92 -24.71
N ALA A 99 0.41 12.37 -25.72
CA ALA A 99 0.54 13.03 -27.05
C ALA A 99 -0.80 13.17 -27.79
N ASP A 100 -1.77 12.32 -27.49
CA ASP A 100 -3.09 12.28 -28.13
C ASP A 100 -4.11 13.27 -27.53
N GLY A 101 -3.70 14.11 -26.59
CA GLY A 101 -4.57 15.06 -25.90
C GLY A 101 -5.37 14.46 -24.73
N THR A 102 -5.16 13.20 -24.41
CA THR A 102 -5.71 12.59 -23.20
C THR A 102 -4.74 12.72 -22.04
N ALA A 103 -5.23 12.52 -20.82
CA ALA A 103 -4.39 12.34 -19.66
C ALA A 103 -4.90 11.21 -18.76
N THR A 104 -3.97 10.52 -18.11
CA THR A 104 -4.30 9.68 -16.96
C THR A 104 -4.14 10.53 -15.70
N ARG A 105 -5.24 10.72 -14.98
CA ARG A 105 -5.30 11.43 -13.70
C ARG A 105 -5.10 10.42 -12.57
N TYR A 106 -4.21 10.74 -11.64
CA TYR A 106 -3.95 9.98 -10.42
C TYR A 106 -4.28 10.82 -9.19
N PRO A 107 -4.94 10.28 -8.17
CA PRO A 107 -5.09 10.97 -6.90
C PRO A 107 -3.73 11.04 -6.19
N VAL A 108 -3.47 12.15 -5.53
CA VAL A 108 -2.20 12.34 -4.80
C VAL A 108 -2.43 12.83 -3.37
N GLY A 109 -1.51 12.43 -2.49
CA GLY A 109 -1.32 13.09 -1.20
C GLY A 109 -0.26 14.19 -1.34
N VAL A 110 -0.47 15.31 -0.66
CA VAL A 110 0.43 16.47 -0.75
C VAL A 110 0.94 16.87 0.62
N GLY A 111 2.24 16.71 0.82
CA GLY A 111 2.89 17.18 2.04
C GLY A 111 3.03 18.71 2.08
N ARG A 112 3.36 19.27 3.26
CA ARG A 112 3.59 20.71 3.45
C ARG A 112 4.61 21.27 2.46
N ALA A 113 5.69 20.52 2.22
CA ALA A 113 6.69 20.88 1.22
C ALA A 113 6.12 20.85 -0.20
N GLY A 114 5.28 19.88 -0.55
CA GLY A 114 4.67 19.76 -1.87
C GLY A 114 3.80 20.95 -2.27
N ARG A 115 3.23 21.68 -1.30
CA ARG A 115 2.49 22.92 -1.55
C ARG A 115 3.39 24.15 -1.76
N SER A 116 4.66 24.08 -1.43
CA SER A 116 5.59 25.21 -1.59
C SER A 116 6.27 25.24 -2.96
N ILE A 117 6.35 24.11 -3.65
CA ILE A 117 6.90 24.05 -5.01
C ILE A 117 5.83 24.42 -6.03
N ARG A 118 6.15 25.32 -6.98
CA ARG A 118 5.25 25.80 -8.03
C ARG A 118 6.03 26.02 -9.33
N GLY A 119 5.30 26.07 -10.45
CA GLY A 119 5.86 26.35 -11.76
C GLY A 119 6.55 25.14 -12.37
N ARG A 120 7.52 25.37 -13.24
CA ARG A 120 8.12 24.30 -14.05
C ARG A 120 9.28 23.65 -13.36
N ALA A 121 9.38 22.33 -13.53
CA ALA A 121 10.49 21.48 -13.12
C ALA A 121 10.76 20.45 -14.22
N THR A 122 11.81 19.66 -14.07
CA THR A 122 12.11 18.50 -14.92
C THR A 122 12.22 17.28 -14.01
N MET A 123 11.44 16.24 -14.30
CA MET A 123 11.70 14.91 -13.78
C MET A 123 12.95 14.37 -14.48
N GLN A 124 14.08 14.39 -13.78
CA GLN A 124 15.38 14.16 -14.36
C GLN A 124 15.74 12.67 -14.43
N PHE A 125 15.32 11.91 -13.43
CA PHE A 125 15.48 10.47 -13.37
C PHE A 125 14.45 9.84 -12.44
N MET A 126 14.35 8.51 -12.49
CA MET A 126 13.40 7.71 -11.75
C MET A 126 14.12 6.53 -11.10
N ARG A 127 13.60 6.04 -9.96
CA ARG A 127 14.12 4.84 -9.30
C ARG A 127 13.01 3.91 -8.86
N ALA A 128 13.24 2.61 -9.05
CA ALA A 128 12.44 1.55 -8.45
C ALA A 128 12.97 1.26 -7.05
N TRP A 129 12.06 1.04 -6.12
CA TRP A 129 12.32 0.67 -4.73
C TRP A 129 13.44 1.49 -4.08
N PRO A 130 13.34 2.82 -4.09
CA PRO A 130 14.42 3.67 -3.59
C PRO A 130 14.51 3.60 -2.07
N GLY A 131 15.73 3.61 -1.53
CA GLY A 131 15.96 3.95 -0.14
C GLY A 131 15.65 5.42 0.14
N TRP A 132 15.43 5.74 1.40
CA TRP A 132 15.16 7.10 1.84
C TRP A 132 16.16 7.53 2.92
N THR A 133 16.61 8.78 2.87
CA THR A 133 17.47 9.38 3.89
C THR A 133 16.93 10.77 4.19
N PRO A 134 16.79 11.14 5.46
CA PRO A 134 16.40 12.50 5.84
C PRO A 134 17.36 13.54 5.28
N THR A 135 16.79 14.65 4.82
CA THR A 135 17.63 15.79 4.42
C THR A 135 18.28 16.44 5.63
N GLN A 136 19.40 17.14 5.41
CA GLN A 136 20.06 17.89 6.49
C GLN A 136 19.11 18.91 7.14
N ASN A 137 18.20 19.49 6.39
CA ASN A 137 17.20 20.39 6.92
C ASN A 137 16.23 19.66 7.88
N MET A 138 15.73 18.49 7.51
CA MET A 138 14.85 17.67 8.36
C MET A 138 15.54 17.30 9.67
N LEU A 139 16.78 16.83 9.60
CA LEU A 139 17.58 16.50 10.79
C LEU A 139 17.85 17.70 11.70
N ARG A 140 17.88 18.91 11.12
CA ARG A 140 18.14 20.15 11.87
C ARG A 140 16.86 20.73 12.47
N THR A 141 15.74 20.67 11.75
CA THR A 141 14.48 21.33 12.15
C THR A 141 13.56 20.46 13.00
N GLU A 142 13.64 19.14 12.81
CA GLU A 142 12.77 18.16 13.47
C GLU A 142 13.62 16.93 13.89
N PRO A 143 14.67 17.13 14.73
CA PRO A 143 15.60 16.06 15.10
C PRO A 143 14.93 14.93 15.91
N GLU A 144 13.89 15.25 16.66
CA GLU A 144 13.07 14.30 17.42
C GLU A 144 12.26 13.35 16.51
N VAL A 145 11.99 13.77 15.27
CA VAL A 145 11.25 12.96 14.27
C VAL A 145 12.20 12.16 13.39
N TYR A 146 13.32 12.76 12.99
CA TYR A 146 14.18 12.22 11.95
C TYR A 146 15.53 11.71 12.43
N GLY A 147 15.87 11.95 13.71
CA GLY A 147 17.19 11.64 14.26
C GLY A 147 17.56 10.16 14.16
N ASP A 148 16.62 9.29 14.46
CA ASP A 148 16.81 7.82 14.43
C ASP A 148 17.02 7.29 13.00
N PHE A 149 16.55 8.02 12.00
CA PHE A 149 16.67 7.66 10.59
C PHE A 149 17.91 8.28 9.89
N ARG A 150 18.85 8.83 10.64
CA ARG A 150 20.05 9.50 10.09
C ARG A 150 20.85 8.63 9.13
N ALA A 151 20.91 7.33 9.38
CA ALA A 151 21.56 6.35 8.50
C ALA A 151 20.78 6.05 7.22
N GLY A 152 19.52 6.46 7.15
CA GLY A 152 18.59 6.17 6.09
C GLY A 152 17.79 4.87 6.32
N ILE A 153 16.77 4.70 5.49
CA ILE A 153 15.92 3.50 5.43
C ILE A 153 16.18 2.85 4.07
N PRO A 154 16.51 1.56 4.02
CA PRO A 154 16.72 0.85 2.75
C PRO A 154 15.45 0.83 1.90
N GLY A 155 15.61 0.61 0.59
CA GLY A 155 14.48 0.40 -0.32
C GLY A 155 13.74 -0.88 0.01
N GLY A 156 12.42 -0.90 -0.26
CA GLY A 156 11.56 -2.04 0.01
C GLY A 156 10.17 -1.61 0.47
N LEU A 157 9.37 -2.59 0.92
CA LEU A 157 7.97 -2.40 1.32
C LEU A 157 7.79 -1.37 2.46
N ARG A 158 8.80 -1.17 3.29
CA ARG A 158 8.77 -0.21 4.42
C ARG A 158 9.39 1.14 4.09
N SER A 159 9.99 1.32 2.90
CA SER A 159 10.53 2.61 2.49
C SER A 159 9.42 3.68 2.41
N PRO A 160 9.61 4.85 3.03
CA PRO A 160 8.65 5.96 2.94
C PRO A 160 8.43 6.45 1.50
N LEU A 161 9.35 6.15 0.58
CA LEU A 161 9.23 6.50 -0.83
C LEU A 161 8.43 5.46 -1.65
N GLY A 162 8.03 4.35 -1.02
CA GLY A 162 7.26 3.30 -1.68
C GLY A 162 7.98 2.65 -2.86
N ALA A 163 7.21 2.13 -3.80
CA ALA A 163 7.72 1.30 -4.89
C ALA A 163 8.54 2.08 -5.94
N ARG A 164 8.28 3.36 -6.15
CA ARG A 164 8.95 4.20 -7.16
C ARG A 164 9.10 5.63 -6.66
N ALA A 165 10.14 6.32 -7.13
CA ALA A 165 10.31 7.76 -6.96
C ALA A 165 10.80 8.43 -8.24
N LEU A 166 10.23 9.60 -8.53
CA LEU A 166 10.54 10.51 -9.62
C LEU A 166 11.23 11.74 -9.02
N TYR A 167 12.41 12.07 -9.50
CA TYR A 167 13.29 13.09 -8.93
C TYR A 167 13.18 14.38 -9.71
N LEU A 168 12.72 15.46 -9.05
CA LEU A 168 12.46 16.75 -9.68
C LEU A 168 13.66 17.69 -9.58
N PHE A 169 14.05 18.25 -10.73
CA PHE A 169 15.16 19.17 -10.87
C PHE A 169 14.68 20.52 -11.40
N ARG A 170 15.38 21.58 -11.05
CA ARG A 170 15.17 22.92 -11.60
C ARG A 170 16.52 23.59 -11.89
N GLY A 171 16.70 24.05 -13.12
CA GLY A 171 17.97 24.65 -13.53
C GLY A 171 19.17 23.73 -13.33
N GLY A 172 19.02 22.42 -13.56
CA GLY A 172 20.07 21.42 -13.38
C GLY A 172 20.37 21.03 -11.93
N ARG A 173 19.66 21.59 -10.94
CA ARG A 173 19.86 21.31 -9.50
C ARG A 173 18.73 20.47 -8.96
N ASP A 174 19.06 19.52 -8.09
CA ASP A 174 18.08 18.75 -7.34
C ASP A 174 17.26 19.67 -6.43
N THR A 175 15.95 19.60 -6.56
CA THR A 175 15.02 20.39 -5.73
C THR A 175 14.73 19.73 -4.39
N PHE A 176 15.16 18.49 -4.18
CA PHE A 176 14.75 17.59 -3.10
C PHE A 176 13.25 17.26 -3.07
N TYR A 177 12.46 17.73 -4.05
CA TYR A 177 11.09 17.31 -4.22
C TYR A 177 11.02 16.02 -5.05
N ARG A 178 10.10 15.16 -4.65
CA ARG A 178 9.86 13.85 -5.28
C ARG A 178 8.37 13.65 -5.52
N ILE A 179 8.06 12.93 -6.58
CA ILE A 179 6.77 12.28 -6.78
C ILE A 179 7.04 10.79 -6.51
N HIS A 180 6.34 10.19 -5.55
CA HIS A 180 6.72 8.86 -5.09
C HIS A 180 5.53 8.03 -4.59
N GLY A 181 5.72 6.73 -4.43
CA GLY A 181 4.75 5.84 -3.81
C GLY A 181 4.62 6.06 -2.31
N THR A 182 3.61 5.46 -1.69
CA THR A 182 3.44 5.50 -0.23
C THR A 182 2.72 4.29 0.30
N ASN A 183 3.02 3.93 1.55
CA ASN A 183 2.25 2.98 2.35
C ASN A 183 1.22 3.68 3.25
N ASP A 184 1.29 5.01 3.36
CA ASP A 184 0.34 5.84 4.09
C ASP A 184 -0.90 6.11 3.22
N LEU A 185 -1.75 5.08 3.08
CA LEU A 185 -2.93 5.10 2.21
C LEU A 185 -3.91 6.24 2.54
N PRO A 186 -4.21 6.55 3.82
CA PRO A 186 -5.08 7.67 4.18
C PRO A 186 -4.60 9.03 3.67
N SER A 187 -3.31 9.18 3.38
CA SER A 187 -2.75 10.43 2.91
C SER A 187 -3.16 10.81 1.48
N ILE A 188 -3.58 9.84 0.68
CA ILE A 188 -3.99 10.09 -0.70
C ILE A 188 -5.34 10.82 -0.73
N GLY A 189 -5.40 11.92 -1.49
CA GLY A 189 -6.51 12.85 -1.50
C GLY A 189 -6.47 13.90 -0.39
N ASN A 190 -5.48 13.85 0.49
CA ASN A 190 -5.36 14.72 1.65
C ASN A 190 -4.03 15.50 1.66
N SER A 191 -3.91 16.40 2.62
CA SER A 191 -2.69 17.13 2.92
C SER A 191 -2.13 16.66 4.27
N GLY A 192 -0.85 16.89 4.50
CA GLY A 192 -0.19 16.53 5.77
C GLY A 192 1.19 15.93 5.51
N SER A 193 1.93 15.64 6.57
CA SER A 193 3.34 15.22 6.54
C SER A 193 4.35 16.26 6.01
N ALA A 194 5.64 15.96 6.16
CA ALA A 194 6.73 16.83 5.68
C ALA A 194 6.96 16.68 4.17
N GLY A 195 6.35 15.68 3.55
CA GLY A 195 6.78 15.13 2.27
C GLY A 195 6.35 15.87 1.01
N CYS A 196 6.67 15.25 -0.06
CA CYS A 196 6.48 15.66 -1.42
C CYS A 196 5.06 15.30 -1.94
N ILE A 197 4.98 14.76 -3.13
CA ILE A 197 3.73 14.34 -3.77
C ILE A 197 3.67 12.82 -3.77
N ARG A 198 2.67 12.27 -3.12
CA ARG A 198 2.53 10.82 -2.88
C ARG A 198 1.42 10.23 -3.72
N LEU A 199 1.66 9.04 -4.27
CA LEU A 199 0.67 8.22 -4.98
C LEU A 199 0.50 6.88 -4.26
N PHE A 200 -0.61 6.19 -4.49
CA PHE A 200 -0.66 4.76 -4.21
C PHE A 200 0.48 4.04 -4.93
N ASN A 201 1.01 2.98 -4.33
CA ASN A 201 2.10 2.23 -4.96
C ASN A 201 1.69 1.65 -6.31
N GLN A 202 0.45 1.20 -6.47
CA GLN A 202 -0.11 0.74 -7.73
C GLN A 202 -0.13 1.85 -8.80
N ASP A 203 -0.44 3.08 -8.39
CA ASP A 203 -0.51 4.22 -9.29
C ASP A 203 0.87 4.70 -9.74
N ILE A 204 1.84 4.76 -8.82
CA ILE A 204 3.19 5.19 -9.18
C ILE A 204 3.91 4.13 -10.03
N ILE A 205 3.63 2.83 -9.85
CA ILE A 205 4.12 1.76 -10.71
C ILE A 205 3.51 1.91 -12.11
N HIS A 206 2.17 2.10 -12.18
CA HIS A 206 1.47 2.31 -13.44
C HIS A 206 2.00 3.53 -14.21
N LEU A 207 2.22 4.66 -13.52
CA LEU A 207 2.80 5.87 -14.12
C LEU A 207 4.24 5.61 -14.59
N TYR A 208 5.07 5.03 -13.73
CA TYR A 208 6.48 4.75 -14.01
C TYR A 208 6.68 3.94 -15.30
N ASN A 209 5.80 2.97 -15.55
CA ASN A 209 5.89 2.10 -16.72
C ASN A 209 5.47 2.79 -18.03
N GLN A 210 4.90 4.00 -17.98
CA GLN A 210 4.42 4.75 -19.14
C GLN A 210 5.26 5.97 -19.49
N ILE A 211 6.21 6.33 -18.65
CA ILE A 211 7.01 7.55 -18.80
C ILE A 211 8.50 7.25 -18.92
N THR A 212 9.23 8.19 -19.51
CA THR A 212 10.68 8.13 -19.59
C THR A 212 11.28 9.44 -19.11
N ALA A 213 12.46 9.37 -18.51
CA ALA A 213 13.24 10.54 -18.12
C ALA A 213 14.19 10.97 -19.26
N PRO A 214 14.47 12.28 -19.42
CA PRO A 214 13.88 13.39 -18.68
C PRO A 214 12.46 13.75 -19.18
N MET A 215 11.60 14.28 -18.28
CA MET A 215 10.24 14.69 -18.62
C MET A 215 9.88 16.03 -17.99
N PRO A 216 9.22 16.96 -18.73
CA PRO A 216 8.71 18.22 -18.18
C PRO A 216 7.65 17.98 -17.09
N VAL A 217 7.68 18.79 -16.05
CA VAL A 217 6.69 18.79 -14.96
C VAL A 217 6.19 20.23 -14.75
N LEU A 218 4.89 20.43 -14.86
CA LEU A 218 4.21 21.62 -14.41
C LEU A 218 3.65 21.37 -13.00
N ILE A 219 3.82 22.33 -12.10
CA ILE A 219 3.21 22.28 -10.77
C ILE A 219 2.37 23.54 -10.62
N ARG A 220 1.06 23.36 -10.54
CA ARG A 220 0.08 24.46 -10.56
C ARG A 220 0.22 25.36 -9.35
N SER A 221 -0.01 26.65 -9.56
CA SER A 221 -0.29 27.63 -8.51
C SER A 221 -1.75 27.51 -8.03
N PRO A 222 -2.12 28.15 -6.88
CA PRO A 222 -3.52 28.21 -6.45
C PRO A 222 -4.47 28.77 -7.50
N ALA A 223 -4.04 29.82 -8.18
CA ALA A 223 -4.87 30.47 -9.21
C ALA A 223 -5.08 29.60 -10.45
N GLU A 224 -4.06 28.83 -10.86
CA GLU A 224 -4.18 27.88 -11.96
C GLU A 224 -5.09 26.70 -11.57
N SER A 225 -4.93 26.16 -10.36
CA SER A 225 -5.79 25.08 -9.87
C SER A 225 -7.26 25.50 -9.82
N LEU A 226 -7.55 26.64 -9.17
CA LEU A 226 -8.91 27.18 -9.07
C LEU A 226 -9.53 27.45 -10.43
N ARG A 227 -8.76 27.90 -11.42
CA ARG A 227 -9.25 28.18 -12.77
C ARG A 227 -9.54 26.90 -13.57
N VAL A 228 -8.71 25.86 -13.42
CA VAL A 228 -8.81 24.62 -14.22
C VAL A 228 -9.75 23.61 -13.58
N ASP A 229 -9.75 23.49 -12.25
CA ASP A 229 -10.56 22.52 -11.53
C ASP A 229 -11.14 23.13 -10.24
N PRO A 230 -12.10 24.07 -10.39
CA PRO A 230 -12.69 24.74 -9.24
C PRO A 230 -13.47 23.81 -8.31
N GLU A 231 -14.02 22.72 -8.84
CA GLU A 231 -14.80 21.74 -8.06
C GLU A 231 -13.96 20.95 -7.06
N ASN A 232 -12.72 20.69 -7.41
CA ASN A 232 -11.79 19.96 -6.56
C ASN A 232 -10.77 20.85 -5.85
N TYR A 233 -10.83 22.17 -6.06
CA TYR A 233 -9.92 23.11 -5.41
C TYR A 233 -10.00 22.99 -3.88
N ASP A 234 -8.84 22.90 -3.23
CA ASP A 234 -8.67 22.73 -1.78
C ASP A 234 -9.36 21.47 -1.19
N ARG A 235 -9.51 20.45 -2.01
CA ARG A 235 -10.05 19.14 -1.62
C ARG A 235 -9.22 18.47 -0.53
N GLY A 236 -9.89 17.66 0.30
CA GLY A 236 -9.27 16.84 1.33
C GLY A 236 -9.02 17.59 2.64
N MET A 237 -8.45 16.92 3.60
CA MET A 237 -8.18 17.41 4.95
C MET A 237 -6.68 17.57 5.19
N GLU A 238 -6.32 18.41 6.16
CA GLU A 238 -4.98 18.42 6.74
C GLU A 238 -4.89 17.28 7.76
N LEU A 239 -4.06 16.29 7.48
CA LEU A 239 -3.80 15.18 8.38
C LEU A 239 -2.59 15.48 9.28
N PRO A 240 -2.58 14.98 10.52
CA PRO A 240 -1.38 15.04 11.34
C PRO A 240 -0.23 14.29 10.67
N PRO A 241 1.03 14.61 10.98
CA PRO A 241 2.18 13.85 10.52
C PRO A 241 2.02 12.37 10.90
N THR A 242 2.21 11.48 9.94
CA THR A 242 2.28 10.05 10.23
C THR A 242 3.61 9.77 10.93
N MET A 243 3.51 9.40 12.19
CA MET A 243 4.66 8.96 12.99
C MET A 243 4.70 7.43 12.92
N ILE A 244 5.72 6.89 12.26
CA ILE A 244 6.01 5.46 12.26
C ILE A 244 7.18 5.27 13.23
N ALA A 245 7.04 4.34 14.16
CA ALA A 245 8.09 4.04 15.11
C ALA A 245 9.37 3.59 14.38
N ALA A 246 10.54 4.01 14.88
CA ALA A 246 11.80 3.67 14.26
C ALA A 246 12.00 2.15 14.19
N GLU A 247 11.56 1.42 15.20
CA GLU A 247 11.62 -0.04 15.30
C GLU A 247 10.84 -0.73 14.18
N GLU A 248 9.79 -0.10 13.66
CA GLU A 248 9.00 -0.62 12.54
C GLU A 248 9.70 -0.45 11.18
N LEU A 249 10.60 0.51 11.07
CA LEU A 249 11.29 0.86 9.83
C LEU A 249 12.74 0.40 9.79
N ILE A 250 13.38 0.26 10.96
CA ILE A 250 14.79 -0.13 11.11
C ILE A 250 14.85 -1.26 12.12
N GLY A 251 15.62 -2.30 11.81
CA GLY A 251 15.81 -3.44 12.70
C GLY A 251 15.68 -4.77 11.98
N PRO A 252 15.98 -5.89 12.66
CA PRO A 252 15.98 -7.21 12.03
C PRO A 252 14.64 -7.59 11.38
N ASP A 253 13.53 -7.27 12.04
CA ASP A 253 12.19 -7.57 11.52
C ASP A 253 11.83 -6.68 10.33
N ALA A 254 12.25 -5.42 10.35
CA ALA A 254 12.08 -4.51 9.22
C ALA A 254 12.95 -4.93 8.02
N GLU A 255 14.18 -5.36 8.26
CA GLU A 255 15.06 -5.90 7.22
C GLU A 255 14.49 -7.19 6.62
N ALA A 256 13.98 -8.10 7.44
CA ALA A 256 13.33 -9.32 6.96
C ALA A 256 12.09 -9.01 6.11
N ALA A 257 11.25 -8.06 6.55
CA ALA A 257 10.05 -7.65 5.81
C ALA A 257 10.37 -6.90 4.51
N ASN A 258 11.54 -6.23 4.42
CA ASN A 258 12.00 -5.53 3.22
C ASN A 258 12.79 -6.43 2.26
N ARG A 259 13.16 -7.63 2.67
CA ARG A 259 13.91 -8.55 1.79
C ARG A 259 12.97 -9.12 0.74
N PRO A 260 13.34 -9.10 -0.55
CA PRO A 260 12.62 -9.86 -1.57
C PRO A 260 12.54 -11.33 -1.15
N PRO A 261 11.46 -12.04 -1.44
CA PRO A 261 11.41 -13.47 -1.22
C PRO A 261 12.57 -14.13 -1.97
N ASP A 262 13.23 -15.08 -1.31
CA ASP A 262 14.28 -15.88 -1.93
C ASP A 262 13.62 -16.83 -2.94
N LEU A 263 13.65 -16.43 -4.21
CA LEU A 263 13.05 -17.19 -5.30
C LEU A 263 13.81 -18.52 -5.56
N ASP A 264 15.06 -18.60 -5.14
CA ASP A 264 15.87 -19.84 -5.26
C ASP A 264 15.51 -20.87 -4.17
N ALA A 265 14.89 -20.41 -3.07
CA ALA A 265 14.37 -21.28 -2.03
C ALA A 265 13.01 -21.93 -2.38
N LEU A 266 12.33 -21.46 -3.43
CA LEU A 266 11.15 -22.10 -3.96
C LEU A 266 11.58 -23.34 -4.74
N SER A 267 11.39 -24.52 -4.14
CA SER A 267 11.75 -25.81 -4.75
C SER A 267 11.28 -25.94 -6.19
N PRO A 268 12.07 -26.54 -7.10
CA PRO A 268 11.76 -26.66 -8.53
C PRO A 268 10.64 -27.66 -8.85
N GLY A 269 9.57 -27.65 -8.09
CA GLY A 269 8.43 -28.55 -8.17
C GLY A 269 7.06 -27.86 -8.25
N MET A 270 7.02 -26.54 -8.33
CA MET A 270 5.77 -25.73 -8.38
C MET A 270 5.73 -24.77 -9.59
N ILE A 271 6.30 -25.16 -10.72
CA ILE A 271 6.10 -24.45 -12.01
C ILE A 271 5.35 -25.39 -12.94
#